data_15bc7c1015207cd3a8867bbfe7ef2e3c
#
_entry.id   15bc7c1015207cd3a8867bbfe7ef2e3c
#
_cell.length_a   1.000
_cell.length_b   1.000
_cell.length_c   1.000
_cell.angle_alpha   90.00
_cell.angle_beta   90.00
_cell.angle_gamma   90.00
#
_symmetry.space_group_name_H-M   'P 1'
#
loop_
_entity.id
_entity.type
_entity.pdbx_description
1 polymer ?
#
loop_
_entity_poly.entity_id
_entity_poly.type
_entity_poly.pdbx_seq_one_letter_code
_entity_poly.pdbx_strand_id
1 'polypeptide(L)'
;MIKIQYNSPVVLTFAFASAACLLLGMVTDGWSTEAFFCVYRSSWEDPFAYVRLVGHVLGHANYAHFISNMMLFLVVGPPLEEKYGSKRLLVCILVTAVVSGLVQIALFPGSALLGASGIVFMMIVLSSLSGKKGGAIPLTLILVAILYLGGELVDAVTQQDNVSQLTHIVGGLCGGVLGFAMFRNSRR
;
A
#
# COMPACT_ATOMS: atom_id res chain seq x y z
N MET A 1 -32.70 14.13 -4.14
CA MET A 1 -31.85 13.12 -4.78
C MET A 1 -30.47 13.11 -4.12
N ILE A 2 -30.01 11.97 -3.66
CA ILE A 2 -28.63 11.81 -3.12
C ILE A 2 -27.68 11.92 -4.32
N LYS A 3 -26.70 12.85 -4.26
CA LYS A 3 -25.67 12.97 -5.29
C LYS A 3 -24.43 12.17 -4.83
N ILE A 4 -24.01 11.21 -5.63
CA ILE A 4 -22.76 10.47 -5.42
C ILE A 4 -21.65 11.25 -6.10
N GLN A 5 -20.52 11.47 -5.39
CA GLN A 5 -19.38 12.21 -5.88
C GLN A 5 -18.14 11.31 -5.91
N TYR A 6 -17.39 11.36 -7.00
CA TYR A 6 -16.06 10.73 -7.14
C TYR A 6 -15.02 11.68 -6.52
N ASN A 7 -14.96 11.71 -5.18
CA ASN A 7 -14.29 12.74 -4.40
C ASN A 7 -12.77 12.57 -4.24
N SER A 8 -12.25 11.35 -4.44
CA SER A 8 -10.83 11.00 -4.24
C SER A 8 -10.36 10.12 -5.39
N PRO A 9 -10.01 10.70 -6.55
CA PRO A 9 -9.82 9.94 -7.77
C PRO A 9 -8.68 8.92 -7.70
N VAL A 10 -7.56 9.21 -7.05
CA VAL A 10 -6.45 8.25 -6.92
C VAL A 10 -6.84 7.10 -6.00
N VAL A 11 -7.44 7.41 -4.85
CA VAL A 11 -7.87 6.40 -3.86
C VAL A 11 -8.94 5.48 -4.46
N LEU A 12 -9.97 6.06 -5.08
CA LEU A 12 -11.06 5.26 -5.67
C LEU A 12 -10.58 4.45 -6.87
N THR A 13 -9.75 5.03 -7.75
CA THR A 13 -9.18 4.31 -8.89
C THR A 13 -8.32 3.13 -8.42
N PHE A 14 -7.48 3.33 -7.41
CA PHE A 14 -6.65 2.27 -6.85
C PHE A 14 -7.51 1.14 -6.25
N ALA A 15 -8.55 1.47 -5.47
CA ALA A 15 -9.45 0.48 -4.88
C ALA A 15 -10.20 -0.33 -5.95
N PHE A 16 -10.74 0.32 -6.98
CA PHE A 16 -11.40 -0.37 -8.09
C PHE A 16 -10.41 -1.20 -8.93
N ALA A 17 -9.20 -0.70 -9.18
CA ALA A 17 -8.16 -1.47 -9.85
C ALA A 17 -7.79 -2.72 -9.05
N SER A 18 -7.60 -2.60 -7.74
CA SER A 18 -7.33 -3.75 -6.86
C SER A 18 -8.48 -4.76 -6.86
N ALA A 19 -9.74 -4.30 -6.83
CA ALA A 19 -10.90 -5.18 -6.95
C ALA A 19 -10.92 -5.92 -8.29
N ALA A 20 -10.64 -5.21 -9.39
CA ALA A 20 -10.56 -5.81 -10.72
C ALA A 20 -9.42 -6.84 -10.82
N CYS A 21 -8.24 -6.56 -10.22
CA CYS A 21 -7.13 -7.50 -10.16
C CYS A 21 -7.49 -8.76 -9.37
N LEU A 22 -8.17 -8.62 -8.22
CA LEU A 22 -8.64 -9.76 -7.44
C LEU A 22 -9.64 -10.62 -8.23
N LEU A 23 -10.64 -10.01 -8.88
CA LEU A 23 -11.61 -10.73 -9.70
C LEU A 23 -10.93 -11.43 -10.88
N LEU A 24 -9.98 -10.77 -11.54
CA LEU A 24 -9.20 -11.37 -12.62
C LEU A 24 -8.39 -12.57 -12.11
N GLY A 25 -7.78 -12.46 -10.93
CA GLY A 25 -7.09 -13.57 -10.27
C GLY A 25 -8.01 -14.76 -10.02
N MET A 26 -9.24 -14.51 -9.52
CA MET A 26 -10.22 -15.56 -9.29
C MET A 26 -10.68 -16.25 -10.57
N VAL A 27 -10.90 -15.51 -11.66
CA VAL A 27 -11.35 -16.06 -12.97
C VAL A 27 -10.22 -16.82 -13.68
N THR A 28 -8.96 -16.48 -13.40
CA THR A 28 -7.79 -17.11 -14.05
C THR A 28 -7.07 -18.13 -13.16
N ASP A 29 -7.74 -18.63 -12.11
CA ASP A 29 -7.15 -19.55 -11.12
C ASP A 29 -5.76 -19.11 -10.60
N GLY A 30 -5.61 -17.81 -10.36
CA GLY A 30 -4.40 -17.18 -9.82
C GLY A 30 -3.34 -16.81 -10.88
N TRP A 31 -3.46 -17.26 -12.12
CA TRP A 31 -2.46 -17.01 -13.15
C TRP A 31 -2.16 -15.51 -13.34
N SER A 32 -3.17 -14.68 -13.44
CA SER A 32 -2.98 -13.24 -13.64
C SER A 32 -2.36 -12.57 -12.41
N THR A 33 -2.65 -13.05 -11.20
CA THR A 33 -2.05 -12.57 -9.96
C THR A 33 -0.55 -12.84 -9.98
N GLU A 34 -0.14 -14.06 -10.30
CA GLU A 34 1.26 -14.45 -10.38
C GLU A 34 1.99 -13.72 -11.52
N ALA A 35 1.37 -13.61 -12.70
CA ALA A 35 1.98 -13.01 -13.88
C ALA A 35 2.20 -11.49 -13.74
N PHE A 36 1.28 -10.74 -13.10
CA PHE A 36 1.26 -9.27 -13.13
C PHE A 36 1.20 -8.59 -11.76
N PHE A 37 0.62 -9.25 -10.75
CA PHE A 37 0.26 -8.63 -9.48
C PHE A 37 0.94 -9.26 -8.26
N CYS A 38 2.07 -9.92 -8.49
CA CYS A 38 2.90 -10.52 -7.45
C CYS A 38 4.38 -10.32 -7.78
N VAL A 39 5.13 -9.62 -6.95
CA VAL A 39 6.55 -9.36 -7.19
C VAL A 39 7.43 -10.43 -6.53
N TYR A 40 8.32 -11.00 -7.31
CA TYR A 40 9.31 -12.00 -6.91
C TYR A 40 10.58 -11.84 -7.75
N ARG A 41 11.67 -12.48 -7.33
CA ARG A 41 12.92 -12.44 -8.06
C ARG A 41 12.81 -13.22 -9.38
N SER A 42 12.98 -12.53 -10.49
CA SER A 42 13.00 -13.08 -11.85
C SER A 42 14.07 -12.41 -12.69
N SER A 43 14.29 -12.87 -13.94
CA SER A 43 15.19 -12.20 -14.87
C SER A 43 14.70 -10.79 -15.21
N TRP A 44 15.61 -9.84 -15.33
CA TRP A 44 15.31 -8.49 -15.82
C TRP A 44 15.08 -8.45 -17.34
N GLU A 45 15.33 -9.56 -18.05
CA GLU A 45 14.95 -9.73 -19.45
C GLU A 45 13.45 -10.03 -19.61
N ASP A 46 12.78 -10.45 -18.53
CA ASP A 46 11.34 -10.64 -18.50
C ASP A 46 10.62 -9.27 -18.39
N PRO A 47 9.89 -8.83 -19.43
CA PRO A 47 9.20 -7.53 -19.41
C PRO A 47 8.13 -7.46 -18.32
N PHE A 48 7.57 -8.59 -17.87
CA PHE A 48 6.61 -8.63 -16.78
C PHE A 48 7.23 -8.36 -15.42
N ALA A 49 8.55 -8.48 -15.25
CA ALA A 49 9.23 -8.09 -14.02
C ALA A 49 8.98 -6.62 -13.65
N TYR A 50 8.97 -5.74 -14.65
CA TYR A 50 8.70 -4.31 -14.46
C TYR A 50 7.23 -4.02 -14.12
N VAL A 51 6.31 -4.80 -14.71
CA VAL A 51 4.87 -4.71 -14.36
C VAL A 51 4.66 -5.17 -12.92
N ARG A 52 5.24 -6.31 -12.53
CA ARG A 52 5.17 -6.84 -11.18
C ARG A 52 5.76 -5.89 -10.14
N LEU A 53 6.84 -5.17 -10.49
CA LEU A 53 7.49 -4.21 -9.59
C LEU A 53 6.54 -3.11 -9.08
N VAL A 54 5.54 -2.76 -9.87
CA VAL A 54 4.52 -1.76 -9.50
C VAL A 54 3.15 -2.40 -9.24
N GLY A 55 2.82 -3.44 -10.00
CA GLY A 55 1.50 -4.09 -9.98
C GLY A 55 1.22 -4.89 -8.71
N HIS A 56 2.25 -5.34 -7.99
CA HIS A 56 2.09 -6.17 -6.79
C HIS A 56 1.24 -5.52 -5.70
N VAL A 57 1.23 -4.19 -5.61
CA VAL A 57 0.41 -3.46 -4.62
C VAL A 57 -1.09 -3.51 -4.92
N LEU A 58 -1.48 -3.87 -6.15
CA LEU A 58 -2.88 -4.08 -6.54
C LEU A 58 -3.31 -5.54 -6.32
N GLY A 59 -2.36 -6.48 -6.27
CA GLY A 59 -2.63 -7.90 -6.06
C GLY A 59 -3.07 -8.20 -4.63
N HIS A 60 -3.96 -9.18 -4.47
CA HIS A 60 -4.39 -9.68 -3.16
C HIS A 60 -4.58 -11.20 -3.23
N ALA A 61 -4.09 -11.90 -2.20
CA ALA A 61 -4.13 -13.36 -2.15
C ALA A 61 -5.56 -13.93 -2.07
N ASN A 62 -6.46 -13.20 -1.41
CA ASN A 62 -7.87 -13.60 -1.23
C ASN A 62 -8.72 -12.39 -0.84
N TYR A 63 -10.03 -12.63 -0.73
CA TYR A 63 -11.01 -11.61 -0.38
C TYR A 63 -10.77 -10.98 1.00
N ALA A 64 -10.40 -11.77 2.02
CA ALA A 64 -10.14 -11.26 3.37
C ALA A 64 -8.95 -10.29 3.38
N HIS A 65 -7.85 -10.65 2.69
CA HIS A 65 -6.68 -9.79 2.51
C HIS A 65 -7.03 -8.49 1.76
N PHE A 66 -7.86 -8.57 0.71
CA PHE A 66 -8.35 -7.39 -0.01
C PHE A 66 -9.15 -6.47 0.89
N ILE A 67 -10.15 -7.00 1.63
CA ILE A 67 -11.02 -6.19 2.49
C ILE A 67 -10.23 -5.52 3.62
N SER A 68 -9.31 -6.23 4.29
CA SER A 68 -8.51 -5.66 5.37
C SER A 68 -7.69 -4.46 4.89
N ASN A 69 -7.08 -4.56 3.71
CA ASN A 69 -6.34 -3.46 3.11
C ASN A 69 -7.25 -2.31 2.68
N MET A 70 -8.32 -2.60 1.95
CA MET A 70 -9.19 -1.57 1.36
C MET A 70 -10.00 -0.82 2.41
N MET A 71 -10.37 -1.44 3.52
CA MET A 71 -11.03 -0.73 4.62
C MET A 71 -10.18 0.44 5.14
N LEU A 72 -8.92 0.20 5.44
CA LEU A 72 -8.02 1.27 5.92
C LEU A 72 -7.62 2.23 4.80
N PHE A 73 -7.36 1.71 3.61
CA PHE A 73 -7.02 2.52 2.44
C PHE A 73 -8.11 3.56 2.13
N LEU A 74 -9.38 3.16 2.16
CA LEU A 74 -10.53 4.03 1.91
C LEU A 74 -10.84 4.98 3.07
N VAL A 75 -10.44 4.65 4.30
CA VAL A 75 -10.60 5.54 5.47
C VAL A 75 -9.49 6.59 5.52
N VAL A 76 -8.24 6.17 5.31
CA VAL A 76 -7.06 7.05 5.49
C VAL A 76 -6.74 7.83 4.21
N GLY A 77 -7.02 7.24 3.03
CA GLY A 77 -6.65 7.80 1.74
C GLY A 77 -7.32 9.12 1.38
N PRO A 78 -8.67 9.24 1.42
CA PRO A 78 -9.35 10.45 0.99
C PRO A 78 -8.90 11.73 1.71
N PRO A 79 -8.75 11.77 3.05
CA PRO A 79 -8.21 12.95 3.74
C PRO A 79 -6.77 13.31 3.30
N LEU A 80 -5.95 12.32 2.96
CA LEU A 80 -4.61 12.54 2.45
C LEU A 80 -4.63 13.09 1.02
N GLU A 81 -5.49 12.54 0.17
CA GLU A 81 -5.65 13.03 -1.21
C GLU A 81 -6.16 14.46 -1.24
N GLU A 82 -7.15 14.80 -0.38
CA GLU A 82 -7.64 16.17 -0.22
C GLU A 82 -6.54 17.12 0.24
N LYS A 83 -5.73 16.69 1.22
CA LYS A 83 -4.67 17.52 1.80
C LYS A 83 -3.47 17.74 0.89
N TYR A 84 -2.98 16.69 0.23
CA TYR A 84 -1.74 16.72 -0.54
C TYR A 84 -1.96 16.84 -2.04
N GLY A 85 -3.17 16.57 -2.50
CA GLY A 85 -3.56 16.50 -3.91
C GLY A 85 -3.24 15.13 -4.53
N SER A 86 -4.05 14.76 -5.52
CA SER A 86 -4.01 13.46 -6.21
C SER A 86 -2.62 13.13 -6.77
N LYS A 87 -1.95 14.10 -7.42
CA LYS A 87 -0.63 13.87 -8.03
C LYS A 87 0.43 13.46 -7.00
N ARG A 88 0.49 14.14 -5.84
CA ARG A 88 1.47 13.83 -4.81
C ARG A 88 1.19 12.48 -4.16
N LEU A 89 -0.09 12.19 -3.88
CA LEU A 89 -0.48 10.91 -3.32
C LEU A 89 -0.13 9.75 -4.27
N LEU A 90 -0.40 9.90 -5.58
CA LEU A 90 -0.01 8.92 -6.59
C LEU A 90 1.50 8.69 -6.61
N VAL A 91 2.30 9.76 -6.55
CA VAL A 91 3.77 9.64 -6.46
C VAL A 91 4.19 8.88 -5.21
N CYS A 92 3.58 9.14 -4.05
CA CYS A 92 3.87 8.40 -2.82
C CYS A 92 3.55 6.90 -2.98
N ILE A 93 2.41 6.57 -3.56
CA ILE A 93 2.01 5.18 -3.84
C ILE A 93 3.04 4.50 -4.76
N LEU A 94 3.39 5.13 -5.88
CA LEU A 94 4.32 4.55 -6.85
C LEU A 94 5.74 4.39 -6.29
N VAL A 95 6.25 5.38 -5.56
CA VAL A 95 7.56 5.28 -4.91
C VAL A 95 7.57 4.14 -3.88
N THR A 96 6.54 4.04 -3.05
CA THR A 96 6.43 2.96 -2.06
C THR A 96 6.35 1.59 -2.75
N ALA A 97 5.56 1.46 -3.82
CA ALA A 97 5.48 0.22 -4.60
C ALA A 97 6.86 -0.19 -5.15
N VAL A 98 7.56 0.72 -5.82
CA VAL A 98 8.87 0.42 -6.39
C VAL A 98 9.88 0.05 -5.30
N VAL A 99 9.94 0.82 -4.20
CA VAL A 99 10.90 0.57 -3.11
C VAL A 99 10.60 -0.78 -2.44
N SER A 100 9.34 -1.07 -2.10
CA SER A 100 8.98 -2.35 -1.48
C SER A 100 9.24 -3.54 -2.40
N GLY A 101 8.92 -3.41 -3.70
CA GLY A 101 9.21 -4.44 -4.69
C GLY A 101 10.71 -4.69 -4.88
N LEU A 102 11.55 -3.65 -4.92
CA LEU A 102 13.00 -3.78 -4.99
C LEU A 102 13.59 -4.44 -3.73
N VAL A 103 13.10 -4.06 -2.55
CA VAL A 103 13.50 -4.67 -1.27
C VAL A 103 13.13 -6.16 -1.25
N GLN A 104 11.92 -6.50 -1.72
CA GLN A 104 11.48 -7.90 -1.86
C GLN A 104 12.44 -8.71 -2.74
N ILE A 105 12.72 -8.22 -3.95
CA ILE A 105 13.63 -8.90 -4.90
C ILE A 105 15.04 -9.06 -4.33
N ALA A 106 15.53 -8.05 -3.60
CA ALA A 106 16.89 -8.05 -3.07
C ALA A 106 17.07 -8.97 -1.85
N LEU A 107 16.14 -8.91 -0.89
CA LEU A 107 16.31 -9.54 0.42
C LEU A 107 15.59 -10.87 0.58
N PHE A 108 14.54 -11.14 -0.23
CA PHE A 108 13.71 -12.35 -0.13
C PHE A 108 13.60 -13.08 -1.48
N PRO A 109 14.71 -13.62 -2.02
CA PRO A 109 14.72 -14.22 -3.36
C PRO A 109 13.86 -15.48 -3.49
N GLY A 110 13.52 -16.13 -2.38
CA GLY A 110 12.73 -17.37 -2.33
C GLY A 110 11.25 -17.18 -2.05
N SER A 111 10.78 -15.94 -1.96
CA SER A 111 9.39 -15.62 -1.66
C SER A 111 8.83 -14.57 -2.61
N ALA A 112 7.52 -14.38 -2.56
CA ALA A 112 6.79 -13.44 -3.39
C ALA A 112 6.00 -12.46 -2.50
N LEU A 113 5.82 -11.22 -2.98
CA LEU A 113 5.08 -10.17 -2.28
C LEU A 113 3.91 -9.70 -3.13
N LEU A 114 2.74 -9.58 -2.51
CA LEU A 114 1.56 -8.91 -3.07
C LEU A 114 0.74 -8.27 -1.95
N GLY A 115 0.02 -7.22 -2.28
CA GLY A 115 -0.87 -6.53 -1.35
C GLY A 115 -0.60 -5.03 -1.21
N ALA A 116 -1.64 -4.31 -0.81
CA ALA A 116 -1.58 -2.88 -0.57
C ALA A 116 -1.05 -2.51 0.82
N SER A 117 -0.70 -3.48 1.68
CA SER A 117 -0.38 -3.24 3.10
C SER A 117 0.76 -2.25 3.31
N GLY A 118 1.82 -2.32 2.52
CA GLY A 118 2.91 -1.33 2.55
C GLY A 118 2.45 0.09 2.21
N ILE A 119 1.53 0.22 1.24
CA ILE A 119 0.92 1.51 0.89
C ILE A 119 0.03 2.02 2.03
N VAL A 120 -0.79 1.15 2.61
CA VAL A 120 -1.65 1.49 3.76
C VAL A 120 -0.81 1.99 4.92
N PHE A 121 0.30 1.30 5.23
CA PHE A 121 1.19 1.72 6.31
C PHE A 121 1.90 3.04 6.00
N MET A 122 2.35 3.25 4.76
CA MET A 122 2.85 4.54 4.29
C MET A 122 1.81 5.65 4.55
N MET A 123 0.55 5.43 4.19
CA MET A 123 -0.53 6.40 4.39
C MET A 123 -0.80 6.67 5.88
N ILE A 124 -0.77 5.66 6.75
CA ILE A 124 -0.93 5.81 8.20
C ILE A 124 0.17 6.72 8.75
N VAL A 125 1.43 6.48 8.40
CA VAL A 125 2.57 7.30 8.83
C VAL A 125 2.46 8.72 8.27
N LEU A 126 2.12 8.86 6.99
CA LEU A 126 1.91 10.16 6.33
C LEU A 126 0.77 10.96 7.00
N SER A 127 -0.33 10.30 7.36
CA SER A 127 -1.45 10.90 8.07
C SER A 127 -1.03 11.39 9.47
N SER A 128 -0.24 10.60 10.20
CA SER A 128 0.31 10.97 11.52
C SER A 128 1.15 12.24 11.45
N LEU A 129 1.97 12.36 10.43
CA LEU A 129 2.81 13.55 10.22
C LEU A 129 1.99 14.76 9.76
N SER A 130 0.87 14.53 9.10
CA SER A 130 0.03 15.58 8.54
C SER A 130 -0.91 16.24 9.55
N GLY A 131 -1.27 15.55 10.63
CA GLY A 131 -2.18 16.02 11.69
C GLY A 131 -1.56 16.99 12.69
N LYS A 132 -0.31 17.42 12.52
CA LYS A 132 0.44 18.25 13.47
C LYS A 132 -0.12 19.67 13.62
N LYS A 133 -1.14 19.84 14.47
CA LYS A 133 -1.27 21.06 15.25
C LYS A 133 -0.47 20.83 16.55
N GLY A 134 0.67 21.53 16.71
CA GLY A 134 1.50 21.43 17.91
C GLY A 134 2.36 20.16 18.07
N GLY A 135 2.53 19.31 17.02
CA GLY A 135 3.41 18.13 17.10
C GLY A 135 2.78 16.87 17.70
N ALA A 136 1.51 16.89 18.09
CA ALA A 136 0.83 15.73 18.67
C ALA A 136 0.36 14.73 17.58
N ILE A 137 0.55 13.43 17.84
CA ILE A 137 0.02 12.34 17.02
C ILE A 137 -1.33 11.93 17.62
N PRO A 138 -2.42 11.83 16.82
CA PRO A 138 -3.70 11.36 17.33
C PRO A 138 -3.61 9.94 17.88
N LEU A 139 -4.09 9.74 19.12
CA LEU A 139 -4.10 8.42 19.76
C LEU A 139 -4.89 7.39 18.94
N THR A 140 -5.98 7.82 18.31
CA THR A 140 -6.79 6.96 17.42
C THR A 140 -5.96 6.38 16.27
N LEU A 141 -5.06 7.16 15.71
CA LEU A 141 -4.19 6.71 14.63
C LEU A 141 -3.15 5.68 15.13
N ILE A 142 -2.62 5.88 16.34
CA ILE A 142 -1.74 4.91 17.00
C ILE A 142 -2.47 3.59 17.22
N LEU A 143 -3.71 3.64 17.73
CA LEU A 143 -4.52 2.45 17.97
C LEU A 143 -4.86 1.72 16.67
N VAL A 144 -5.24 2.44 15.61
CA VAL A 144 -5.51 1.84 14.29
C VAL A 144 -4.25 1.17 13.74
N ALA A 145 -3.09 1.84 13.85
CA ALA A 145 -1.81 1.27 13.41
C ALA A 145 -1.47 -0.01 14.19
N ILE A 146 -1.64 0.00 15.53
CA ILE A 146 -1.39 -1.18 16.39
C ILE A 146 -2.32 -2.34 16.01
N LEU A 147 -3.61 -2.09 15.81
CA LEU A 147 -4.58 -3.13 15.47
C LEU A 147 -4.31 -3.69 14.08
N TYR A 148 -3.97 -2.85 13.11
CA TYR A 148 -3.63 -3.27 11.76
C TYR A 148 -2.34 -4.09 11.72
N LEU A 149 -1.25 -3.57 12.30
CA LEU A 149 0.03 -4.28 12.39
C LEU A 149 -0.08 -5.54 13.25
N GLY A 150 -0.91 -5.50 14.31
CA GLY A 150 -1.17 -6.67 15.15
C GLY A 150 -1.85 -7.79 14.37
N GLY A 151 -2.84 -7.46 13.52
CA GLY A 151 -3.48 -8.42 12.62
C GLY A 151 -2.49 -9.03 11.63
N GLU A 152 -1.74 -8.19 10.94
CA GLU A 152 -0.70 -8.63 9.98
C GLU A 152 0.42 -9.46 10.66
N LEU A 153 0.78 -9.11 11.92
CA LEU A 153 1.76 -9.88 12.69
C LEU A 153 1.23 -11.26 13.07
N VAL A 154 -0.04 -11.36 13.45
CA VAL A 154 -0.67 -12.65 13.73
C VAL A 154 -0.69 -13.52 12.47
N ASP A 155 -1.05 -12.94 11.32
CA ASP A 155 -1.05 -13.64 10.04
C ASP A 155 0.37 -14.07 9.64
N ALA A 156 1.38 -13.23 9.84
CA ALA A 156 2.77 -13.54 9.55
C ALA A 156 3.32 -14.68 10.44
N VAL A 157 2.97 -14.70 11.74
CA VAL A 157 3.39 -15.76 12.67
C VAL A 157 2.67 -17.08 12.38
N THR A 158 1.39 -17.03 12.06
CA THR A 158 0.59 -18.23 11.74
C THR A 158 0.94 -18.82 10.38
N GLN A 159 1.35 -17.99 9.41
CA GLN A 159 1.71 -18.40 8.06
C GLN A 159 3.24 -18.47 7.82
N GLN A 160 4.06 -18.19 8.83
CA GLN A 160 5.54 -18.15 8.78
C GLN A 160 6.08 -17.18 7.71
N ASP A 161 5.42 -16.06 7.48
CA ASP A 161 5.79 -15.10 6.45
C ASP A 161 6.48 -13.86 7.05
N ASN A 162 7.83 -13.86 7.05
CA ASN A 162 8.66 -12.72 7.47
C ASN A 162 8.66 -11.56 6.45
N VAL A 163 8.10 -11.75 5.27
CA VAL A 163 8.09 -10.77 4.16
C VAL A 163 7.16 -9.61 4.47
N SER A 164 6.01 -9.90 5.04
CA SER A 164 4.98 -8.94 5.43
C SER A 164 5.53 -7.85 6.36
N GLN A 165 6.27 -8.23 7.42
CA GLN A 165 6.81 -7.29 8.41
C GLN A 165 7.78 -6.28 7.80
N LEU A 166 8.70 -6.72 6.94
CA LEU A 166 9.65 -5.79 6.30
C LEU A 166 8.95 -4.84 5.34
N THR A 167 7.93 -5.29 4.63
CA THR A 167 7.13 -4.44 3.73
C THR A 167 6.46 -3.30 4.49
N HIS A 168 5.95 -3.56 5.71
CA HIS A 168 5.39 -2.51 6.57
C HIS A 168 6.46 -1.52 7.03
N ILE A 169 7.64 -1.99 7.43
CA ILE A 169 8.77 -1.11 7.80
C ILE A 169 9.15 -0.22 6.61
N VAL A 170 9.27 -0.80 5.43
CA VAL A 170 9.57 -0.06 4.18
C VAL A 170 8.47 0.97 3.89
N GLY A 171 7.19 0.57 3.96
CA GLY A 171 6.06 1.49 3.80
C GLY A 171 6.11 2.65 4.80
N GLY A 172 6.37 2.35 6.07
CA GLY A 172 6.52 3.35 7.13
C GLY A 172 7.67 4.33 6.87
N LEU A 173 8.83 3.84 6.46
CA LEU A 173 9.98 4.67 6.09
C LEU A 173 9.67 5.56 4.89
N CYS A 174 9.05 5.02 3.84
CA CYS A 174 8.58 5.80 2.70
C CYS A 174 7.61 6.91 3.15
N GLY A 175 6.61 6.59 3.99
CA GLY A 175 5.67 7.56 4.54
C GLY A 175 6.35 8.65 5.36
N GLY A 176 7.34 8.28 6.18
CA GLY A 176 8.14 9.22 6.97
C GLY A 176 8.94 10.19 6.10
N VAL A 177 9.71 9.67 5.15
CA VAL A 177 10.56 10.47 4.25
C VAL A 177 9.73 11.37 3.34
N LEU A 178 8.70 10.81 2.70
CA LEU A 178 7.83 11.56 1.78
C LEU A 178 7.02 12.62 2.53
N GLY A 179 6.50 12.27 3.72
CA GLY A 179 5.79 13.21 4.58
C GLY A 179 6.65 14.40 5.00
N PHE A 180 7.90 14.13 5.40
CA PHE A 180 8.85 15.19 5.76
C PHE A 180 9.19 16.09 4.56
N ALA A 181 9.44 15.50 3.39
CA ALA A 181 9.74 16.25 2.17
C ALA A 181 8.57 17.15 1.74
N MET A 182 7.33 16.64 1.80
CA MET A 182 6.13 17.41 1.47
C MET A 182 5.84 18.52 2.48
N PHE A 183 6.07 18.27 3.78
CA PHE A 183 5.87 19.26 4.83
C PHE A 183 6.85 20.45 4.71
N ARG A 184 8.09 20.18 4.33
CA ARG A 184 9.10 21.22 4.10
C ARG A 184 8.72 22.15 2.95
N ASN A 185 8.13 21.61 1.88
CA ASN A 185 7.74 22.38 0.70
C ASN A 185 6.44 23.19 0.88
N SER A 186 5.61 22.86 1.86
CA SER A 186 4.38 23.61 2.16
C SER A 186 4.61 24.85 3.02
N ARG A 187 5.81 25.07 3.53
CA ARG A 187 6.22 26.24 4.31
C ARG A 187 6.95 27.32 3.49
N ARG A 188 7.15 27.05 2.21
CA ARG A 188 7.63 28.01 1.22
C ARG A 188 6.49 28.50 0.34
#